data_04e9daa4cf3c519a5ea9b53da0104d31
#
_entry.id   04e9daa4cf3c519a5ea9b53da0104d31
#
_cell.length_a   1.000
_cell.length_b   1.000
_cell.length_c   1.000
_cell.angle_alpha   90.00
_cell.angle_beta   90.00
_cell.angle_gamma   90.00
#
_symmetry.space_group_name_H-M   'P 1'
#
loop_
_entity.id
_entity.type
_entity.pdbx_description
1 polymer ?
#
loop_
_entity_poly.entity_id
_entity_poly.type
_entity_poly.pdbx_seq_one_letter_code
_entity_poly.pdbx_strand_id
1 'polypeptide(L)'
;MKRFALLIVMVSLLLAVPVAAQPPGEKPFLAGVATSNITPWLGGGLVGNFGTPPPAKHVHDELHARCFVLDDGTTRIALVVCDNIYISREVLDDAKRQLTEATGLPADRVLISGTHTHSSVSARWSNPLQPAKEFTEYQRFIAHRISDGVRCAINNLQPARVAWSTVDLPGQVFCRRWLMKPGTELLNPFGEPDQVKMNPGNSPNLLEPAGPVDPQIAFLALETLEGRPLGLLANYSLHYVGGTGPNHISADYFGVFADRVQELLGADRQDPPFVAAMSNGTSGNINNINYAVPYPKRQPYEQIRRVADECAQAVCREYKALAWQDQARLDMRQREL
;
A
#
# COMPACT_ATOMS: atom_id res chain seq x y z
N MET A 1 69.32 -24.22 -13.10
CA MET A 1 68.17 -24.41 -12.21
C MET A 1 66.92 -23.86 -12.92
N LYS A 2 66.10 -24.70 -13.56
CA LYS A 2 64.89 -24.30 -14.29
C LYS A 2 63.69 -24.49 -13.35
N ARG A 3 62.98 -23.39 -13.03
CA ARG A 3 61.74 -23.42 -12.23
C ARG A 3 60.56 -23.66 -13.19
N PHE A 4 59.88 -24.81 -13.04
CA PHE A 4 58.62 -25.09 -13.68
C PHE A 4 57.50 -24.41 -12.83
N ALA A 5 56.75 -23.52 -13.45
CA ALA A 5 55.53 -23.00 -12.88
C ALA A 5 54.33 -23.89 -13.33
N LEU A 6 53.65 -24.49 -12.35
CA LEU A 6 52.49 -25.32 -12.57
C LEU A 6 51.25 -24.39 -12.62
N LEU A 7 50.62 -24.30 -13.79
CA LEU A 7 49.41 -23.54 -14.00
C LEU A 7 48.20 -24.45 -13.66
N ILE A 8 47.57 -24.25 -12.54
CA ILE A 8 46.28 -24.97 -12.19
C ILE A 8 45.13 -24.23 -12.85
N VAL A 9 44.56 -24.80 -13.89
CA VAL A 9 43.32 -24.32 -14.48
C VAL A 9 42.16 -24.91 -13.70
N MET A 10 41.48 -24.05 -12.91
CA MET A 10 40.22 -24.39 -12.24
C MET A 10 39.09 -24.33 -13.27
N VAL A 11 38.60 -25.46 -13.71
CA VAL A 11 37.38 -25.57 -14.55
C VAL A 11 36.19 -25.55 -13.59
N SER A 12 35.50 -24.42 -13.52
CA SER A 12 34.22 -24.30 -12.79
C SER A 12 33.11 -24.98 -13.59
N LEU A 13 32.70 -26.18 -13.21
CA LEU A 13 31.52 -26.85 -13.73
C LEU A 13 30.27 -26.07 -13.20
N LEU A 14 29.67 -25.29 -14.08
CA LEU A 14 28.33 -24.77 -13.88
C LEU A 14 27.34 -25.92 -14.01
N LEU A 15 26.87 -26.45 -12.88
CA LEU A 15 25.74 -27.39 -12.86
C LEU A 15 24.48 -26.59 -13.22
N ALA A 16 24.03 -26.68 -14.46
CA ALA A 16 22.71 -26.22 -14.84
C ALA A 16 21.67 -27.08 -14.11
N VAL A 17 21.00 -26.52 -13.16
CA VAL A 17 19.81 -27.13 -12.53
C VAL A 17 18.74 -27.20 -13.61
N PRO A 18 18.19 -28.39 -13.95
CA PRO A 18 17.13 -28.47 -14.93
C PRO A 18 15.89 -27.76 -14.38
N VAL A 19 15.48 -26.69 -15.04
CA VAL A 19 14.15 -26.11 -14.87
C VAL A 19 13.16 -27.20 -15.29
N ALA A 20 12.32 -27.66 -14.38
CA ALA A 20 11.29 -28.63 -14.67
C ALA A 20 10.42 -28.07 -15.80
N ALA A 21 10.38 -28.78 -16.95
CA ALA A 21 9.52 -28.39 -18.05
C ALA A 21 8.05 -28.46 -17.60
N GLN A 22 7.31 -27.37 -17.80
CA GLN A 22 5.87 -27.34 -17.53
C GLN A 22 5.14 -28.39 -18.36
N PRO A 23 4.06 -29.01 -17.83
CA PRO A 23 3.21 -29.91 -18.59
C PRO A 23 2.72 -29.25 -19.89
N PRO A 24 2.67 -29.94 -21.02
CA PRO A 24 2.17 -29.38 -22.26
C PRO A 24 0.70 -28.95 -22.10
N GLY A 25 0.42 -27.65 -22.17
CA GLY A 25 -0.95 -27.11 -22.17
C GLY A 25 -1.29 -26.06 -21.10
N GLU A 26 -0.52 -25.95 -20.02
CA GLU A 26 -0.74 -24.90 -19.03
C GLU A 26 0.08 -23.63 -19.40
N LYS A 27 -0.63 -22.50 -19.46
CA LYS A 27 0.01 -21.20 -19.64
C LYS A 27 0.73 -20.80 -18.37
N PRO A 28 1.93 -20.18 -18.45
CA PRO A 28 2.65 -19.74 -17.25
C PRO A 28 1.87 -18.66 -16.50
N PHE A 29 1.98 -18.66 -15.17
CA PHE A 29 1.57 -17.52 -14.36
C PHE A 29 2.57 -16.38 -14.58
N LEU A 30 2.05 -15.19 -14.91
CA LEU A 30 2.84 -14.00 -15.15
C LEU A 30 2.51 -12.94 -14.10
N ALA A 31 3.51 -12.21 -13.68
CA ALA A 31 3.35 -11.01 -12.86
C ALA A 31 4.18 -9.86 -13.43
N GLY A 32 3.63 -8.65 -13.31
CA GLY A 32 4.31 -7.42 -13.67
C GLY A 32 3.93 -6.31 -12.71
N VAL A 33 4.90 -5.48 -12.35
CA VAL A 33 4.71 -4.39 -11.40
C VAL A 33 5.29 -3.09 -11.93
N ALA A 34 4.76 -1.97 -11.46
CA ALA A 34 5.29 -0.64 -11.75
C ALA A 34 4.83 0.38 -10.69
N THR A 35 5.58 1.45 -10.56
CA THR A 35 5.15 2.65 -9.84
C THR A 35 4.89 3.80 -10.81
N SER A 36 3.91 4.64 -10.52
CA SER A 36 3.64 5.86 -11.26
C SER A 36 3.53 7.01 -10.28
N ASN A 37 4.32 8.08 -10.47
CA ASN A 37 4.29 9.24 -9.59
C ASN A 37 2.98 10.00 -9.75
N ILE A 38 2.26 10.19 -8.63
CA ILE A 38 0.98 10.92 -8.54
C ILE A 38 1.08 12.14 -7.61
N THR A 39 2.30 12.60 -7.33
CA THR A 39 2.52 13.75 -6.45
C THR A 39 1.89 15.01 -7.05
N PRO A 40 1.03 15.70 -6.29
CA PRO A 40 0.42 16.95 -6.76
C PRO A 40 1.42 18.12 -6.71
N TRP A 41 1.06 19.21 -7.39
CA TRP A 41 1.78 20.49 -7.30
C TRP A 41 1.63 21.10 -5.91
N LEU A 42 2.59 21.93 -5.50
CA LEU A 42 2.50 22.73 -4.28
C LEU A 42 1.34 23.75 -4.38
N GLY A 43 0.83 24.15 -3.21
CA GLY A 43 -0.30 25.09 -3.11
C GLY A 43 -1.67 24.43 -3.02
N GLY A 44 -1.81 23.16 -3.41
CA GLY A 44 -3.05 22.40 -3.21
C GLY A 44 -3.35 22.18 -1.73
N GLY A 45 -4.64 22.19 -1.36
CA GLY A 45 -5.06 21.98 0.03
C GLY A 45 -4.82 20.53 0.50
N LEU A 46 -4.06 20.36 1.59
CA LEU A 46 -3.84 19.07 2.23
C LEU A 46 -5.09 18.63 2.98
N VAL A 47 -5.57 17.43 2.68
CA VAL A 47 -6.83 16.89 3.22
C VAL A 47 -6.57 15.83 4.28
N GLY A 48 -7.60 15.59 5.14
CA GLY A 48 -7.60 14.59 6.19
C GLY A 48 -7.81 15.15 7.58
N ASN A 49 -7.64 16.47 7.77
CA ASN A 49 -7.94 17.18 9.01
C ASN A 49 -9.26 17.96 8.91
N PHE A 50 -9.86 18.28 10.05
CA PHE A 50 -11.03 19.14 10.10
C PHE A 50 -10.63 20.61 9.83
N GLY A 51 -11.56 21.36 9.25
CA GLY A 51 -11.38 22.77 8.92
C GLY A 51 -10.88 23.01 7.49
N THR A 52 -10.39 24.23 7.23
CA THR A 52 -9.87 24.58 5.90
C THR A 52 -8.54 23.88 5.64
N PRO A 53 -8.41 23.10 4.55
CA PRO A 53 -7.17 22.42 4.22
C PRO A 53 -6.02 23.42 4.03
N PRO A 54 -4.90 23.28 4.76
CA PRO A 54 -3.75 24.15 4.57
C PRO A 54 -3.09 23.86 3.23
N PRO A 55 -2.51 24.88 2.54
CA PRO A 55 -1.83 24.67 1.28
C PRO A 55 -0.54 23.86 1.48
N ALA A 56 -0.30 22.89 0.60
CA ALA A 56 0.96 22.16 0.56
C ALA A 56 2.14 23.09 0.26
N LYS A 57 3.20 23.02 1.06
CA LYS A 57 4.40 23.86 0.94
C LYS A 57 5.68 23.09 0.66
N HIS A 58 5.66 21.78 0.89
CA HIS A 58 6.85 20.93 0.73
C HIS A 58 6.42 19.51 0.38
N VAL A 59 7.19 18.85 -0.47
CA VAL A 59 7.10 17.41 -0.73
C VAL A 59 8.21 16.75 0.08
N HIS A 60 7.84 16.05 1.15
CA HIS A 60 8.81 15.29 1.95
C HIS A 60 9.16 13.98 1.26
N ASP A 61 8.13 13.28 0.79
CA ASP A 61 8.22 12.06 0.00
C ASP A 61 7.15 12.07 -1.10
N GLU A 62 7.50 11.51 -2.25
CA GLU A 62 6.62 11.48 -3.40
C GLU A 62 5.47 10.50 -3.19
N LEU A 63 4.31 10.84 -3.77
CA LEU A 63 3.14 9.98 -3.78
C LEU A 63 3.12 9.11 -5.03
N HIS A 64 2.80 7.82 -4.87
CA HIS A 64 2.81 6.86 -5.96
C HIS A 64 1.48 6.11 -6.10
N ALA A 65 1.12 5.77 -7.33
CA ALA A 65 0.25 4.65 -7.64
C ALA A 65 1.15 3.42 -7.82
N ARG A 66 1.01 2.43 -6.96
CA ARG A 66 1.74 1.16 -7.00
C ARG A 66 0.87 0.11 -7.66
N CYS A 67 1.30 -0.37 -8.81
CA CYS A 67 0.52 -1.19 -9.72
C CYS A 67 1.07 -2.62 -9.77
N PHE A 68 0.18 -3.59 -9.64
CA PHE A 68 0.44 -5.01 -9.74
C PHE A 68 -0.48 -5.58 -10.80
N VAL A 69 0.06 -6.29 -11.77
CA VAL A 69 -0.72 -7.01 -12.80
C VAL A 69 -0.37 -8.48 -12.71
N LEU A 70 -1.40 -9.31 -12.60
CA LEU A 70 -1.30 -10.76 -12.55
C LEU A 70 -2.05 -11.36 -13.74
N ASP A 71 -1.51 -12.41 -14.35
CA ASP A 71 -2.09 -13.06 -15.51
C ASP A 71 -1.87 -14.59 -15.42
N ASP A 72 -2.95 -15.38 -15.40
CA ASP A 72 -2.89 -16.86 -15.41
C ASP A 72 -3.03 -17.47 -16.82
N GLY A 73 -2.92 -16.62 -17.85
CA GLY A 73 -3.09 -16.98 -19.24
C GLY A 73 -4.57 -17.11 -19.70
N THR A 74 -5.52 -16.95 -18.75
CA THR A 74 -6.97 -16.92 -19.00
C THR A 74 -7.56 -15.62 -18.50
N THR A 75 -7.18 -15.23 -17.31
CA THR A 75 -7.66 -14.04 -16.60
C THR A 75 -6.47 -13.13 -16.28
N ARG A 76 -6.60 -11.85 -16.62
CA ARG A 76 -5.67 -10.80 -16.19
C ARG A 76 -6.39 -9.85 -15.24
N ILE A 77 -5.75 -9.52 -14.12
CA ILE A 77 -6.26 -8.57 -13.13
C ILE A 77 -5.19 -7.52 -12.82
N ALA A 78 -5.64 -6.34 -12.42
CA ALA A 78 -4.78 -5.27 -11.93
C ALA A 78 -5.20 -4.82 -10.53
N LEU A 79 -4.24 -4.69 -9.63
CA LEU A 79 -4.40 -4.17 -8.27
C LEU A 79 -3.56 -2.91 -8.15
N VAL A 80 -4.16 -1.79 -7.74
CA VAL A 80 -3.47 -0.50 -7.63
C VAL A 80 -3.72 0.10 -6.25
N VAL A 81 -2.63 0.48 -5.59
CA VAL A 81 -2.66 1.20 -4.30
C VAL A 81 -2.08 2.59 -4.52
N CYS A 82 -2.88 3.63 -4.28
CA CYS A 82 -2.53 5.02 -4.50
C CYS A 82 -2.28 5.74 -3.18
N ASP A 83 -1.18 6.48 -3.06
CA ASP A 83 -0.92 7.34 -1.91
C ASP A 83 -1.82 8.57 -1.95
N ASN A 84 -3.07 8.38 -1.61
CA ASN A 84 -4.07 9.43 -1.51
C ASN A 84 -5.07 9.10 -0.41
N ILE A 85 -5.71 10.12 0.16
CA ILE A 85 -6.70 9.91 1.22
C ILE A 85 -7.96 9.24 0.68
N TYR A 86 -8.40 9.68 -0.48
CA TYR A 86 -9.62 9.23 -1.15
C TYR A 86 -9.64 9.74 -2.59
N ILE A 87 -9.97 8.88 -3.53
CA ILE A 87 -10.15 9.20 -4.93
C ILE A 87 -11.62 8.96 -5.27
N SER A 88 -12.30 9.94 -5.84
CA SER A 88 -13.70 9.81 -6.24
C SER A 88 -13.89 8.75 -7.30
N ARG A 89 -15.03 8.07 -7.25
CA ARG A 89 -15.37 7.00 -8.19
C ARG A 89 -15.23 7.44 -9.65
N GLU A 90 -15.70 8.65 -9.98
CA GLU A 90 -15.66 9.18 -11.34
C GLU A 90 -14.22 9.31 -11.87
N VAL A 91 -13.28 9.68 -11.00
CA VAL A 91 -11.85 9.74 -11.34
C VAL A 91 -11.27 8.35 -11.54
N LEU A 92 -11.69 7.37 -10.71
CA LEU A 92 -11.28 5.98 -10.85
C LEU A 92 -11.88 5.34 -12.11
N ASP A 93 -13.14 5.65 -12.43
CA ASP A 93 -13.82 5.16 -13.64
C ASP A 93 -13.14 5.75 -14.90
N ASP A 94 -12.71 7.01 -14.86
CA ASP A 94 -11.93 7.61 -15.96
C ASP A 94 -10.56 6.92 -16.13
N ALA A 95 -9.86 6.64 -15.04
CA ALA A 95 -8.60 5.90 -15.10
C ALA A 95 -8.78 4.49 -15.71
N LYS A 96 -9.83 3.78 -15.29
CA LYS A 96 -10.18 2.46 -15.83
C LYS A 96 -10.58 2.53 -17.30
N ARG A 97 -11.35 3.54 -17.71
CA ARG A 97 -11.72 3.77 -19.10
C ARG A 97 -10.47 3.97 -19.98
N GLN A 98 -9.57 4.90 -19.59
CA GLN A 98 -8.31 5.14 -20.29
C GLN A 98 -7.47 3.86 -20.43
N LEU A 99 -7.40 3.07 -19.35
CA LEU A 99 -6.69 1.80 -19.32
C LEU A 99 -7.32 0.77 -20.28
N THR A 100 -8.66 0.61 -20.25
CA THR A 100 -9.37 -0.31 -21.12
C THR A 100 -9.20 0.07 -22.60
N GLU A 101 -9.29 1.35 -22.94
CA GLU A 101 -9.06 1.87 -24.29
C GLU A 101 -7.63 1.58 -24.79
N ALA A 102 -6.64 1.69 -23.90
CA ALA A 102 -5.22 1.50 -24.25
C ALA A 102 -4.77 0.04 -24.30
N THR A 103 -5.41 -0.88 -23.55
CA THR A 103 -4.88 -2.22 -23.31
C THR A 103 -5.89 -3.36 -23.53
N GLY A 104 -7.17 -3.05 -23.62
CA GLY A 104 -8.25 -4.03 -23.66
C GLY A 104 -8.55 -4.69 -22.30
N LEU A 105 -7.87 -4.32 -21.20
CA LEU A 105 -8.15 -4.86 -19.86
C LEU A 105 -9.53 -4.35 -19.39
N PRO A 106 -10.50 -5.23 -19.10
CA PRO A 106 -11.83 -4.80 -18.68
C PRO A 106 -11.82 -4.05 -17.35
N ALA A 107 -12.66 -3.04 -17.20
CA ALA A 107 -12.72 -2.19 -16.02
C ALA A 107 -13.07 -2.96 -14.73
N ASP A 108 -13.85 -4.04 -14.83
CA ASP A 108 -14.20 -4.94 -13.71
C ASP A 108 -13.06 -5.88 -13.29
N ARG A 109 -11.93 -5.87 -14.00
CA ARG A 109 -10.69 -6.58 -13.68
C ARG A 109 -9.64 -5.67 -13.05
N VAL A 110 -10.02 -4.46 -12.65
CA VAL A 110 -9.11 -3.46 -12.07
C VAL A 110 -9.64 -3.00 -10.71
N LEU A 111 -8.88 -3.27 -9.64
CA LEU A 111 -9.12 -2.74 -8.30
C LEU A 111 -8.16 -1.57 -8.05
N ILE A 112 -8.68 -0.41 -7.67
CA ILE A 112 -7.90 0.76 -7.29
C ILE A 112 -8.35 1.23 -5.91
N SER A 113 -7.41 1.40 -4.99
CA SER A 113 -7.68 1.87 -3.63
C SER A 113 -6.71 2.99 -3.21
N GLY A 114 -7.13 3.82 -2.25
CA GLY A 114 -6.26 4.78 -1.59
C GLY A 114 -5.64 4.20 -0.31
N THR A 115 -4.42 4.63 0.04
CA THR A 115 -3.77 4.31 1.31
C THR A 115 -4.43 5.01 2.49
N HIS A 116 -5.20 6.05 2.23
CA HIS A 116 -5.78 6.94 3.22
C HIS A 116 -4.75 7.81 3.96
N THR A 117 -3.62 8.15 3.33
CA THR A 117 -2.70 9.15 3.89
C THR A 117 -3.41 10.50 4.09
N HIS A 118 -3.23 11.13 5.25
CA HIS A 118 -3.79 12.44 5.56
C HIS A 118 -2.84 13.59 5.20
N SER A 119 -1.89 13.33 4.31
CA SER A 119 -0.89 14.30 3.86
C SER A 119 -0.79 14.35 2.33
N SER A 120 -1.95 14.29 1.65
CA SER A 120 -2.09 14.41 0.20
C SER A 120 -3.07 15.53 -0.18
N VAL A 121 -3.04 15.95 -1.44
CA VAL A 121 -4.06 16.84 -2.01
C VAL A 121 -5.27 16.01 -2.42
N SER A 122 -6.46 16.61 -2.32
CA SER A 122 -7.71 15.91 -2.62
C SER A 122 -7.86 15.53 -4.09
N ALA A 123 -8.14 14.25 -4.35
CA ALA A 123 -8.60 13.76 -5.65
C ALA A 123 -10.12 13.46 -5.67
N ARG A 124 -10.87 13.95 -4.67
CA ARG A 124 -12.33 13.80 -4.57
C ARG A 124 -13.07 15.05 -4.99
N TRP A 125 -14.36 14.91 -5.30
CA TRP A 125 -15.25 16.05 -5.43
C TRP A 125 -15.30 16.89 -4.13
N SER A 126 -15.38 18.19 -4.27
CA SER A 126 -15.54 19.12 -3.14
C SER A 126 -16.90 18.93 -2.45
N ASN A 127 -17.93 18.55 -3.19
CA ASN A 127 -19.24 18.22 -2.68
C ASN A 127 -19.67 16.84 -3.25
N PRO A 128 -19.74 15.78 -2.43
CA PRO A 128 -20.13 14.45 -2.87
C PRO A 128 -21.60 14.36 -3.33
N LEU A 129 -22.45 15.34 -2.95
CA LEU A 129 -23.85 15.40 -3.36
C LEU A 129 -24.06 16.14 -4.70
N GLN A 130 -23.03 16.82 -5.19
CA GLN A 130 -23.06 17.56 -6.44
C GLN A 130 -21.75 17.29 -7.19
N PRO A 131 -21.69 16.25 -8.03
CA PRO A 131 -20.51 15.95 -8.83
C PRO A 131 -20.10 17.19 -9.62
N ALA A 132 -18.80 17.51 -9.61
CA ALA A 132 -18.32 18.60 -10.42
C ALA A 132 -18.55 18.28 -11.90
N LYS A 133 -18.89 19.31 -12.68
CA LYS A 133 -19.11 19.12 -14.12
C LYS A 133 -17.82 18.78 -14.86
N GLU A 134 -16.68 19.17 -14.30
CA GLU A 134 -15.36 18.96 -14.89
C GLU A 134 -14.35 18.55 -13.85
N PHE A 135 -13.43 17.65 -14.22
CA PHE A 135 -12.29 17.29 -13.39
C PHE A 135 -11.34 18.47 -13.19
N THR A 136 -10.78 18.57 -11.99
CA THR A 136 -9.63 19.43 -11.75
C THR A 136 -8.41 18.92 -12.52
N GLU A 137 -7.40 19.76 -12.67
CA GLU A 137 -6.14 19.36 -13.29
C GLU A 137 -5.51 18.16 -12.58
N TYR A 138 -5.49 18.17 -11.24
CA TYR A 138 -4.95 17.05 -10.44
C TYR A 138 -5.78 15.76 -10.60
N GLN A 139 -7.10 15.85 -10.72
CA GLN A 139 -7.95 14.67 -10.95
C GLN A 139 -7.68 14.05 -12.33
N ARG A 140 -7.52 14.86 -13.38
CA ARG A 140 -7.11 14.38 -14.70
C ARG A 140 -5.72 13.75 -14.67
N PHE A 141 -4.77 14.42 -14.00
CA PHE A 141 -3.41 13.93 -13.85
C PHE A 141 -3.36 12.58 -13.15
N ILE A 142 -4.01 12.41 -11.97
CA ILE A 142 -3.98 11.16 -11.23
C ILE A 142 -4.65 10.02 -12.00
N ALA A 143 -5.76 10.27 -12.70
CA ALA A 143 -6.41 9.25 -13.54
C ALA A 143 -5.47 8.76 -14.65
N HIS A 144 -4.81 9.69 -15.33
CA HIS A 144 -3.83 9.35 -16.38
C HIS A 144 -2.63 8.58 -15.83
N ARG A 145 -2.07 9.02 -14.70
CA ARG A 145 -0.91 8.38 -14.07
C ARG A 145 -1.22 6.97 -13.55
N ILE A 146 -2.44 6.73 -13.06
CA ILE A 146 -2.90 5.38 -12.68
C ILE A 146 -2.95 4.49 -13.93
N SER A 147 -3.56 4.96 -15.02
CA SER A 147 -3.62 4.22 -16.29
C SER A 147 -2.22 3.88 -16.81
N ASP A 148 -1.32 4.85 -16.85
CA ASP A 148 0.08 4.64 -17.27
C ASP A 148 0.82 3.64 -16.40
N GLY A 149 0.64 3.71 -15.07
CA GLY A 149 1.28 2.78 -14.13
C GLY A 149 0.86 1.33 -14.39
N VAL A 150 -0.43 1.08 -14.64
CA VAL A 150 -0.92 -0.27 -14.97
C VAL A 150 -0.41 -0.71 -16.36
N ARG A 151 -0.35 0.19 -17.35
CA ARG A 151 0.25 -0.12 -18.66
C ARG A 151 1.71 -0.50 -18.55
N CYS A 152 2.49 0.22 -17.74
CA CYS A 152 3.88 -0.15 -17.44
C CYS A 152 3.95 -1.54 -16.79
N ALA A 153 3.09 -1.84 -15.81
CA ALA A 153 3.05 -3.14 -15.17
C ALA A 153 2.66 -4.27 -16.16
N ILE A 154 1.75 -4.00 -17.12
CA ILE A 154 1.43 -4.94 -18.20
C ILE A 154 2.66 -5.19 -19.10
N ASN A 155 3.41 -4.15 -19.43
CA ASN A 155 4.63 -4.29 -20.25
C ASN A 155 5.75 -5.03 -19.52
N ASN A 156 5.73 -5.02 -18.17
CA ASN A 156 6.68 -5.73 -17.32
C ASN A 156 6.26 -7.18 -16.99
N LEU A 157 5.16 -7.69 -17.56
CA LEU A 157 4.73 -9.07 -17.31
C LEU A 157 5.82 -10.07 -17.72
N GLN A 158 6.15 -10.94 -16.77
CA GLN A 158 7.15 -12.00 -16.94
C GLN A 158 6.72 -13.24 -16.16
N PRO A 159 7.26 -14.45 -16.49
CA PRO A 159 7.03 -15.65 -15.70
C PRO A 159 7.40 -15.43 -14.23
N ALA A 160 6.50 -15.80 -13.33
CA ALA A 160 6.62 -15.49 -11.91
C ALA A 160 6.04 -16.59 -11.02
N ARG A 161 6.38 -16.52 -9.74
CA ARG A 161 5.78 -17.31 -8.67
C ARG A 161 5.04 -16.39 -7.71
N VAL A 162 4.03 -16.93 -7.06
CA VAL A 162 3.23 -16.21 -6.06
C VAL A 162 3.22 -16.98 -4.75
N ALA A 163 3.25 -16.25 -3.65
CA ALA A 163 3.05 -16.79 -2.31
C ALA A 163 2.32 -15.76 -1.45
N TRP A 164 1.74 -16.21 -0.33
CA TRP A 164 1.07 -15.33 0.63
C TRP A 164 1.26 -15.86 2.04
N SER A 165 1.19 -14.96 2.99
CA SER A 165 1.23 -15.28 4.42
C SER A 165 0.55 -14.19 5.24
N THR A 166 0.51 -14.40 6.55
CA THR A 166 0.01 -13.43 7.53
C THR A 166 0.97 -13.36 8.71
N VAL A 167 1.01 -12.19 9.37
CA VAL A 167 1.75 -12.01 10.62
C VAL A 167 1.01 -11.02 11.52
N ASP A 168 0.93 -11.32 12.82
CA ASP A 168 0.31 -10.41 13.78
C ASP A 168 1.29 -9.35 14.28
N LEU A 169 0.86 -8.07 14.23
CA LEU A 169 1.60 -6.93 14.77
C LEU A 169 0.70 -6.05 15.67
N PRO A 170 0.33 -6.51 16.88
CA PRO A 170 -0.61 -5.81 17.75
C PRO A 170 -0.07 -4.50 18.32
N GLY A 171 1.24 -4.29 18.33
CA GLY A 171 1.89 -3.13 18.95
C GLY A 171 1.62 -1.78 18.28
N GLN A 172 0.99 -1.75 17.11
CA GLN A 172 0.75 -0.54 16.34
C GLN A 172 -0.73 -0.27 16.04
N VAL A 173 -1.64 -1.14 16.49
CA VAL A 173 -3.09 -1.01 16.25
C VAL A 173 -3.85 -0.92 17.56
N PHE A 174 -4.52 0.21 17.78
CA PHE A 174 -5.30 0.49 18.98
C PHE A 174 -6.66 1.07 18.59
N CYS A 175 -7.71 0.67 19.32
CA CYS A 175 -9.03 1.26 19.12
C CYS A 175 -9.00 2.75 19.51
N ARG A 176 -9.38 3.64 18.58
CA ARG A 176 -9.43 5.08 18.84
C ARG A 176 -10.73 5.57 19.47
N ARG A 177 -11.70 4.67 19.66
CA ARG A 177 -12.94 4.92 20.37
C ARG A 177 -12.90 4.24 21.74
N TRP A 178 -13.29 4.95 22.77
CA TRP A 178 -13.25 4.47 24.15
C TRP A 178 -14.57 4.72 24.86
N LEU A 179 -15.06 3.71 25.55
CA LEU A 179 -16.08 3.89 26.56
C LEU A 179 -15.50 4.73 27.69
N MET A 180 -16.26 5.72 28.13
CA MET A 180 -15.88 6.61 29.22
C MET A 180 -16.56 6.19 30.49
N LYS A 181 -15.93 6.45 31.66
CA LYS A 181 -16.49 6.13 32.96
C LYS A 181 -17.83 6.82 33.16
N PRO A 182 -18.78 6.21 33.93
CA PRO A 182 -20.04 6.84 34.29
C PRO A 182 -19.84 8.22 34.91
N GLY A 183 -20.68 9.16 34.54
CA GLY A 183 -20.59 10.56 34.99
C GLY A 183 -19.66 11.45 34.14
N THR A 184 -19.04 10.89 33.07
CA THR A 184 -18.34 11.73 32.09
C THR A 184 -19.35 12.38 31.17
N GLU A 185 -19.40 13.72 31.16
CA GLU A 185 -20.28 14.46 30.26
C GLU A 185 -19.74 14.44 28.85
N LEU A 186 -20.47 13.80 27.92
CA LEU A 186 -20.19 13.72 26.52
C LEU A 186 -21.44 13.93 25.68
N LEU A 187 -21.28 14.62 24.56
CA LEU A 187 -22.33 14.78 23.57
C LEU A 187 -21.86 14.13 22.22
N ASN A 188 -22.79 13.46 21.56
CA ASN A 188 -22.60 13.03 20.17
C ASN A 188 -22.67 14.24 19.22
N PRO A 189 -22.36 14.07 17.92
CA PRO A 189 -22.44 15.18 16.94
C PRO A 189 -23.83 15.79 16.76
N PHE A 190 -24.87 15.16 17.28
CA PHE A 190 -26.26 15.65 17.22
C PHE A 190 -26.70 16.37 18.52
N GLY A 191 -25.80 16.48 19.51
CA GLY A 191 -26.06 17.15 20.78
C GLY A 191 -26.74 16.27 21.84
N GLU A 192 -26.82 14.96 21.64
CA GLU A 192 -27.39 14.01 22.59
C GLU A 192 -26.29 13.40 23.49
N PRO A 193 -26.62 12.90 24.71
CA PRO A 193 -25.67 12.21 25.57
C PRO A 193 -25.02 11.02 24.87
N ASP A 194 -23.70 10.87 25.06
CA ASP A 194 -22.89 9.77 24.52
C ASP A 194 -22.08 9.11 25.64
N GLN A 195 -21.66 7.88 25.39
CA GLN A 195 -20.78 7.11 26.27
C GLN A 195 -19.41 6.84 25.64
N VAL A 196 -19.27 7.08 24.33
CA VAL A 196 -18.06 6.78 23.55
C VAL A 196 -17.38 8.06 23.10
N LYS A 197 -16.10 8.19 23.39
CA LYS A 197 -15.26 9.28 22.88
C LYS A 197 -14.25 8.79 21.86
N MET A 198 -14.21 9.44 20.71
CA MET A 198 -13.18 9.21 19.70
C MET A 198 -11.95 10.06 20.02
N ASN A 199 -10.75 9.46 19.95
CA ASN A 199 -9.46 10.11 20.24
C ASN A 199 -9.46 10.81 21.61
N PRO A 200 -9.76 10.10 22.72
CA PRO A 200 -10.01 10.70 24.03
C PRO A 200 -8.77 11.35 24.68
N GLY A 201 -7.57 11.05 24.14
CA GLY A 201 -6.32 11.34 24.84
C GLY A 201 -6.09 10.38 26.01
N ASN A 202 -4.92 10.51 26.67
CA ASN A 202 -4.67 9.82 27.94
C ASN A 202 -5.46 10.55 29.06
N SER A 203 -6.54 9.94 29.53
CA SER A 203 -7.48 10.54 30.46
C SER A 203 -7.80 9.58 31.61
N PRO A 204 -7.96 10.06 32.87
CA PRO A 204 -8.38 9.23 34.00
C PRO A 204 -9.82 8.70 33.83
N ASN A 205 -10.61 9.29 32.91
CA ASN A 205 -12.00 8.91 32.66
C ASN A 205 -12.13 7.77 31.62
N LEU A 206 -11.04 7.23 31.10
CA LEU A 206 -11.08 6.05 30.22
C LEU A 206 -11.60 4.84 31.00
N LEU A 207 -12.55 4.09 30.41
CA LEU A 207 -13.02 2.82 30.94
C LEU A 207 -12.35 1.66 30.18
N GLU A 208 -12.69 1.47 28.92
CA GLU A 208 -12.16 0.43 28.05
C GLU A 208 -12.29 0.80 26.56
N PRO A 209 -11.54 0.15 25.65
CA PRO A 209 -11.74 0.29 24.21
C PRO A 209 -13.17 -0.10 23.79
N ALA A 210 -13.80 0.70 22.94
CA ALA A 210 -15.19 0.50 22.52
C ALA A 210 -15.36 -0.58 21.40
N GLY A 211 -14.28 -1.23 20.99
CA GLY A 211 -14.34 -2.28 19.97
C GLY A 211 -13.01 -2.99 19.77
N PRO A 212 -13.04 -4.09 19.02
CA PRO A 212 -11.85 -4.87 18.71
C PRO A 212 -10.92 -4.15 17.72
N VAL A 213 -9.71 -4.68 17.61
CA VAL A 213 -8.73 -4.33 16.59
C VAL A 213 -8.33 -5.59 15.83
N ASP A 214 -7.92 -5.43 14.57
CA ASP A 214 -7.32 -6.50 13.77
C ASP A 214 -5.80 -6.26 13.69
N PRO A 215 -4.98 -7.07 14.38
CA PRO A 215 -3.54 -6.92 14.41
C PRO A 215 -2.83 -7.58 13.23
N GLN A 216 -3.56 -8.28 12.35
CA GLN A 216 -2.96 -9.07 11.30
C GLN A 216 -2.52 -8.22 10.11
N ILE A 217 -1.29 -8.42 9.66
CA ILE A 217 -0.82 -8.01 8.34
C ILE A 217 -0.92 -9.23 7.43
N ALA A 218 -1.81 -9.19 6.45
CA ALA A 218 -1.87 -10.17 5.39
C ALA A 218 -1.08 -9.66 4.19
N PHE A 219 -0.33 -10.52 3.48
CA PHE A 219 0.41 -10.10 2.30
C PHE A 219 0.51 -11.17 1.23
N LEU A 220 0.64 -10.70 -0.01
CA LEU A 220 0.95 -11.47 -1.20
C LEU A 220 2.31 -11.03 -1.71
N ALA A 221 3.14 -11.99 -2.07
CA ALA A 221 4.49 -11.77 -2.61
C ALA A 221 4.63 -12.38 -4.01
N LEU A 222 5.43 -11.73 -4.84
CA LEU A 222 5.73 -12.11 -6.22
C LEU A 222 7.24 -12.15 -6.41
N GLU A 223 7.75 -13.18 -7.08
CA GLU A 223 9.15 -13.25 -7.49
C GLU A 223 9.29 -13.88 -8.88
N THR A 224 10.43 -13.70 -9.53
CA THR A 224 10.75 -14.39 -10.77
C THR A 224 10.93 -15.90 -10.52
N LEU A 225 10.98 -16.70 -11.58
CA LEU A 225 11.26 -18.13 -11.45
C LEU A 225 12.64 -18.41 -10.85
N GLU A 226 13.58 -17.47 -10.97
CA GLU A 226 14.93 -17.52 -10.39
C GLU A 226 14.99 -17.04 -8.93
N GLY A 227 13.84 -16.65 -8.33
CA GLY A 227 13.74 -16.23 -6.93
C GLY A 227 14.11 -14.76 -6.70
N ARG A 228 14.12 -13.89 -7.72
CA ARG A 228 14.30 -12.45 -7.54
C ARG A 228 12.98 -11.81 -7.15
N PRO A 229 12.91 -11.01 -6.07
CA PRO A 229 11.68 -10.33 -5.67
C PRO A 229 11.17 -9.40 -6.79
N LEU A 230 9.88 -9.49 -7.10
CA LEU A 230 9.17 -8.61 -8.04
C LEU A 230 8.21 -7.68 -7.33
N GLY A 231 7.44 -8.19 -6.38
CA GLY A 231 6.44 -7.37 -5.72
C GLY A 231 5.96 -7.92 -4.39
N LEU A 232 5.45 -7.02 -3.55
CA LEU A 232 4.83 -7.37 -2.28
C LEU A 232 3.65 -6.44 -2.00
N LEU A 233 2.44 -6.98 -1.96
CA LEU A 233 1.23 -6.26 -1.59
C LEU A 233 0.77 -6.71 -0.22
N ALA A 234 0.85 -5.83 0.77
CA ALA A 234 0.38 -6.05 2.13
C ALA A 234 -0.94 -5.31 2.41
N ASN A 235 -1.66 -5.80 3.41
CA ASN A 235 -2.86 -5.15 3.96
C ASN A 235 -2.77 -5.12 5.48
N TYR A 236 -3.03 -3.96 6.09
CA TYR A 236 -3.00 -3.80 7.54
C TYR A 236 -4.11 -2.86 8.01
N SER A 237 -4.74 -3.18 9.13
CA SER A 237 -5.86 -2.41 9.66
C SER A 237 -5.44 -1.16 10.45
N LEU A 238 -4.26 -0.62 10.19
CA LEU A 238 -3.81 0.64 10.75
C LEU A 238 -4.24 1.81 9.87
N HIS A 239 -4.84 2.83 10.48
CA HIS A 239 -5.12 4.13 9.85
C HIS A 239 -3.79 4.81 9.46
N TYR A 240 -3.81 6.07 9.01
CA TYR A 240 -2.56 6.84 8.88
C TYR A 240 -1.88 6.99 10.25
N VAL A 241 -0.57 7.19 10.24
CA VAL A 241 0.22 7.44 11.47
C VAL A 241 0.27 8.92 11.79
N GLY A 242 0.47 9.76 10.80
CA GLY A 242 0.57 11.21 10.98
C GLY A 242 1.88 11.65 11.63
N GLY A 243 1.89 12.89 12.13
CA GLY A 243 3.12 13.47 12.68
C GLY A 243 4.12 13.88 11.60
N THR A 244 3.62 14.27 10.43
CA THR A 244 4.41 14.87 9.34
C THR A 244 4.84 16.30 9.71
N GLY A 245 5.79 16.85 8.94
CA GLY A 245 6.10 18.27 9.03
C GLY A 245 4.90 19.15 8.61
N PRO A 246 4.87 20.42 9.04
CA PRO A 246 3.74 21.30 8.78
C PRO A 246 3.58 21.58 7.29
N ASN A 247 2.40 21.28 6.73
CA ASN A 247 2.06 21.48 5.32
C ASN A 247 2.90 20.64 4.35
N HIS A 248 3.37 19.47 4.79
CA HIS A 248 4.12 18.55 3.94
C HIS A 248 3.20 17.56 3.23
N ILE A 249 3.48 17.28 1.95
CA ILE A 249 3.00 16.11 1.24
C ILE A 249 3.83 14.92 1.67
N SER A 250 3.15 13.81 2.01
CA SER A 250 3.80 12.55 2.42
C SER A 250 2.87 11.36 2.19
N ALA A 251 3.45 10.24 1.76
CA ALA A 251 2.77 8.95 1.70
C ALA A 251 2.59 8.29 3.08
N ASP A 252 2.97 8.98 4.19
CA ASP A 252 2.89 8.45 5.54
C ASP A 252 3.70 7.14 5.69
N TYR A 253 3.34 6.25 6.63
CA TYR A 253 4.05 4.98 6.83
C TYR A 253 3.92 4.02 5.64
N PHE A 254 2.94 4.20 4.76
CA PHE A 254 2.74 3.37 3.57
C PHE A 254 3.90 3.47 2.58
N GLY A 255 4.39 4.69 2.31
CA GLY A 255 5.55 4.91 1.45
C GLY A 255 6.83 4.40 2.08
N VAL A 256 7.06 4.72 3.36
CA VAL A 256 8.25 4.27 4.09
C VAL A 256 8.28 2.74 4.24
N PHE A 257 7.12 2.08 4.42
CA PHE A 257 7.02 0.62 4.40
C PHE A 257 7.48 0.04 3.06
N ALA A 258 7.02 0.62 1.94
CA ALA A 258 7.38 0.14 0.61
C ALA A 258 8.90 0.21 0.37
N ASP A 259 9.53 1.32 0.74
CA ASP A 259 10.97 1.49 0.65
C ASP A 259 11.72 0.52 1.57
N ARG A 260 11.23 0.35 2.78
CA ARG A 260 11.89 -0.50 3.78
C ARG A 260 11.83 -1.99 3.44
N VAL A 261 10.71 -2.47 2.88
CA VAL A 261 10.60 -3.85 2.37
C VAL A 261 11.61 -4.08 1.26
N GLN A 262 11.73 -3.15 0.32
CA GLN A 262 12.69 -3.24 -0.77
C GLN A 262 14.14 -3.35 -0.24
N GLU A 263 14.52 -2.51 0.72
CA GLU A 263 15.84 -2.54 1.35
C GLU A 263 16.11 -3.88 2.05
N LEU A 264 15.14 -4.37 2.84
CA LEU A 264 15.28 -5.60 3.63
C LEU A 264 15.36 -6.87 2.75
N LEU A 265 14.71 -6.84 1.58
CA LEU A 265 14.79 -7.92 0.60
C LEU A 265 16.00 -7.80 -0.35
N GLY A 266 16.71 -6.67 -0.33
CA GLY A 266 17.79 -6.39 -1.27
C GLY A 266 17.31 -6.33 -2.72
N ALA A 267 16.04 -5.91 -2.94
CA ALA A 267 15.40 -5.91 -4.24
C ALA A 267 15.80 -4.69 -5.07
N ASP A 268 15.88 -4.87 -6.40
CA ASP A 268 16.14 -3.78 -7.33
C ASP A 268 14.84 -3.03 -7.67
N ARG A 269 14.92 -1.72 -7.88
CA ARG A 269 13.79 -0.89 -8.34
C ARG A 269 13.64 -0.88 -9.85
N GLN A 270 14.62 -1.32 -10.60
CA GLN A 270 14.69 -1.12 -12.05
C GLN A 270 14.77 -2.40 -12.85
N ASP A 271 15.57 -3.39 -12.41
CA ASP A 271 15.86 -4.57 -13.25
C ASP A 271 15.97 -5.88 -12.43
N PRO A 272 14.91 -6.70 -12.37
CA PRO A 272 13.50 -6.34 -12.67
C PRO A 272 12.97 -5.34 -11.65
N PRO A 273 12.03 -4.48 -12.02
CA PRO A 273 11.48 -3.52 -11.08
C PRO A 273 10.78 -4.24 -9.93
N PHE A 274 11.09 -3.83 -8.70
CA PHE A 274 10.40 -4.28 -7.49
C PHE A 274 9.43 -3.21 -7.00
N VAL A 275 8.24 -3.62 -6.60
CA VAL A 275 7.24 -2.73 -5.99
C VAL A 275 6.67 -3.35 -4.73
N ALA A 276 6.77 -2.64 -3.60
CA ALA A 276 5.99 -2.96 -2.42
C ALA A 276 4.86 -1.95 -2.22
N ALA A 277 3.75 -2.40 -1.65
CA ALA A 277 2.62 -1.56 -1.26
C ALA A 277 2.00 -2.05 0.05
N MET A 278 1.49 -1.11 0.84
CA MET A 278 0.61 -1.38 1.98
C MET A 278 -0.76 -0.78 1.67
N SER A 279 -1.79 -1.61 1.59
CA SER A 279 -3.17 -1.18 1.50
C SER A 279 -3.78 -1.01 2.89
N ASN A 280 -4.78 -0.13 2.99
CA ASN A 280 -5.49 0.11 4.22
C ASN A 280 -6.59 -0.93 4.43
N GLY A 281 -6.60 -1.60 5.57
CA GLY A 281 -7.63 -2.57 5.96
C GLY A 281 -8.81 -1.91 6.69
N THR A 282 -9.36 -2.60 7.69
CA THR A 282 -10.54 -2.14 8.48
C THR A 282 -10.17 -1.07 9.50
N SER A 283 -9.59 0.04 9.06
CA SER A 283 -8.91 1.05 9.88
C SER A 283 -9.80 2.11 10.51
N GLY A 284 -11.11 2.13 10.21
CA GLY A 284 -12.01 3.21 10.62
C GLY A 284 -12.03 3.52 12.12
N ASN A 285 -11.84 2.53 12.98
CA ASN A 285 -11.78 2.67 14.43
C ASN A 285 -10.36 2.57 15.01
N ILE A 286 -9.33 2.58 14.18
CA ILE A 286 -7.97 2.23 14.59
C ILE A 286 -7.04 3.45 14.43
N ASN A 287 -6.06 3.56 15.33
CA ASN A 287 -4.88 4.39 15.15
C ASN A 287 -3.65 3.76 15.84
N ASN A 288 -2.49 4.41 15.76
CA ASN A 288 -1.25 3.95 16.37
C ASN A 288 -1.03 4.47 17.80
N ILE A 289 -2.06 5.03 18.45
CA ILE A 289 -1.98 5.64 19.78
C ILE A 289 -2.68 4.75 20.79
N ASN A 290 -1.90 4.23 21.75
CA ASN A 290 -2.47 3.59 22.94
C ASN A 290 -2.87 4.66 23.97
N TYR A 291 -4.15 4.94 24.08
CA TYR A 291 -4.65 5.95 25.03
C TYR A 291 -4.58 5.51 26.49
N ALA A 292 -4.39 4.21 26.78
CA ALA A 292 -4.23 3.72 28.16
C ALA A 292 -2.91 4.17 28.80
N VAL A 293 -1.94 4.62 28.02
CA VAL A 293 -0.63 5.10 28.49
C VAL A 293 -0.35 6.52 27.99
N PRO A 294 0.49 7.30 28.70
CA PRO A 294 0.92 8.60 28.21
C PRO A 294 1.62 8.50 26.85
N TYR A 295 1.20 9.32 25.89
CA TYR A 295 1.79 9.36 24.59
C TYR A 295 3.07 10.23 24.60
N PRO A 296 4.23 9.69 24.21
CA PRO A 296 5.47 10.46 24.22
C PRO A 296 5.47 11.52 23.12
N LYS A 297 6.10 12.67 23.40
CA LYS A 297 6.40 13.65 22.35
C LYS A 297 7.41 13.03 21.38
N ARG A 298 7.14 13.19 20.08
CA ARG A 298 7.99 12.67 19.00
C ARG A 298 8.34 13.77 18.01
N GLN A 299 9.47 13.60 17.35
CA GLN A 299 9.86 14.46 16.23
C GLN A 299 9.01 14.13 15.00
N PRO A 300 8.84 15.08 14.06
CA PRO A 300 8.19 14.79 12.79
C PRO A 300 8.78 13.54 12.12
N TYR A 301 7.91 12.69 11.57
CA TYR A 301 8.24 11.43 10.90
C TYR A 301 8.85 10.31 11.78
N GLU A 302 9.14 10.56 13.05
CA GLU A 302 9.75 9.54 13.94
C GLU A 302 8.85 8.30 14.07
N GLN A 303 7.54 8.53 14.35
CA GLN A 303 6.59 7.42 14.48
C GLN A 303 6.28 6.75 13.14
N ILE A 304 6.22 7.52 12.06
CA ILE A 304 6.04 7.00 10.71
C ILE A 304 7.13 5.98 10.38
N ARG A 305 8.40 6.35 10.57
CA ARG A 305 9.54 5.46 10.33
C ARG A 305 9.52 4.23 11.21
N ARG A 306 9.19 4.40 12.50
CA ARG A 306 9.12 3.29 13.45
C ARG A 306 8.04 2.28 13.06
N VAL A 307 6.81 2.73 12.79
CA VAL A 307 5.70 1.85 12.38
C VAL A 307 6.02 1.12 11.09
N ALA A 308 6.52 1.85 10.10
CA ALA A 308 6.88 1.28 8.80
C ALA A 308 7.99 0.22 8.92
N ASP A 309 9.03 0.48 9.72
CA ASP A 309 10.13 -0.47 9.94
C ASP A 309 9.65 -1.73 10.68
N GLU A 310 8.83 -1.59 11.72
CA GLU A 310 8.26 -2.73 12.45
C GLU A 310 7.36 -3.59 11.54
N CYS A 311 6.50 -2.97 10.70
CA CYS A 311 5.70 -3.67 9.70
C CYS A 311 6.57 -4.39 8.66
N ALA A 312 7.55 -3.70 8.10
CA ALA A 312 8.43 -4.27 7.07
C ALA A 312 9.27 -5.44 7.62
N GLN A 313 9.83 -5.31 8.82
CA GLN A 313 10.56 -6.40 9.47
C GLN A 313 9.68 -7.61 9.75
N ALA A 314 8.42 -7.40 10.21
CA ALA A 314 7.48 -8.48 10.46
C ALA A 314 7.18 -9.26 9.16
N VAL A 315 6.83 -8.56 8.09
CA VAL A 315 6.53 -9.15 6.78
C VAL A 315 7.76 -9.83 6.17
N CYS A 316 8.95 -9.20 6.23
CA CYS A 316 10.17 -9.77 5.66
C CYS A 316 10.70 -10.99 6.43
N ARG A 317 10.37 -11.15 7.71
CA ARG A 317 10.64 -12.42 8.43
C ARG A 317 9.80 -13.56 7.85
N GLU A 318 8.51 -13.35 7.66
CA GLU A 318 7.60 -14.36 7.08
C GLU A 318 7.91 -14.64 5.61
N TYR A 319 8.33 -13.63 4.84
CA TYR A 319 8.72 -13.78 3.45
C TYR A 319 9.75 -14.90 3.23
N LYS A 320 10.70 -15.08 4.15
CA LYS A 320 11.76 -16.09 4.07
C LYS A 320 11.26 -17.53 4.16
N ALA A 321 10.07 -17.73 4.69
CA ALA A 321 9.46 -19.05 4.90
C ALA A 321 8.29 -19.32 3.94
N LEU A 322 8.09 -18.48 2.91
CA LEU A 322 6.96 -18.60 1.99
C LEU A 322 7.00 -19.90 1.18
N ALA A 323 5.83 -20.51 1.02
CA ALA A 323 5.60 -21.63 0.12
C ALA A 323 5.17 -21.12 -1.25
N TRP A 324 6.12 -21.02 -2.18
CA TRP A 324 5.91 -20.46 -3.51
C TRP A 324 5.11 -21.40 -4.42
N GLN A 325 4.22 -20.81 -5.21
CA GLN A 325 3.38 -21.47 -6.20
C GLN A 325 3.76 -20.97 -7.59
N ASP A 326 4.12 -21.88 -8.48
CA ASP A 326 4.46 -21.58 -9.89
C ASP A 326 3.20 -21.31 -10.73
N GLN A 327 2.04 -21.68 -10.21
CA GLN A 327 0.74 -21.52 -10.85
C GLN A 327 -0.25 -20.91 -9.87
N ALA A 328 -1.11 -20.03 -10.37
CA ALA A 328 -2.25 -19.50 -9.63
C ALA A 328 -3.43 -19.33 -10.58
N ARG A 329 -4.63 -19.62 -10.08
CA ARG A 329 -5.87 -19.33 -10.81
C ARG A 329 -6.44 -18.01 -10.33
N LEU A 330 -6.73 -17.10 -11.27
CA LEU A 330 -7.22 -15.76 -10.97
C LEU A 330 -8.73 -15.66 -11.21
N ASP A 331 -9.42 -14.97 -10.31
CA ASP A 331 -10.79 -14.49 -10.51
C ASP A 331 -10.95 -13.14 -9.82
N MET A 332 -11.74 -12.24 -10.40
CA MET A 332 -12.14 -10.98 -9.80
C MET A 332 -13.62 -10.74 -10.06
N ARG A 333 -14.35 -10.45 -9.00
CA ARG A 333 -15.78 -10.14 -9.07
C ARG A 333 -16.02 -8.77 -8.47
N GLN A 334 -16.73 -7.93 -9.22
CA GLN A 334 -17.13 -6.59 -8.78
C GLN A 334 -18.65 -6.53 -8.64
N ARG A 335 -19.12 -5.88 -7.57
CA ARG A 335 -20.53 -5.59 -7.34
C ARG A 335 -20.69 -4.16 -6.85
N GLU A 336 -21.66 -3.44 -7.37
CA GLU A 336 -22.12 -2.18 -6.82
C GLU A 336 -23.11 -2.43 -5.67
N LEU A 337 -22.99 -1.67 -4.60
CA LEU A 337 -23.82 -1.77 -3.39
C LEU A 337 -24.73 -0.54 -3.28
#